data_728da86ac1dcfdfd4e75f40e2946e129
#
_entry.id   728da86ac1dcfdfd4e75f40e2946e129
#
_cell.length_a   1.000
_cell.length_b   1.000
_cell.length_c   1.000
_cell.angle_alpha   90.00
_cell.angle_beta   90.00
_cell.angle_gamma   90.00
#
_symmetry.space_group_name_H-M   'P 1'
#
loop_
_entity.id
_entity.type
_entity.pdbx_description
1 polymer ?
#
loop_
_entity_poly.entity_id
_entity_poly.type
_entity_poly.pdbx_seq_one_letter_code
_entity_poly.pdbx_strand_id
1 'polypeptide(L)'
;MQVSFQFSPRVECFPSQLEQDIAGANTHEEIGMDLRNLSDPYDLAAFKASLKIADARNEILVRMCENRTGEALKYIGTASVVRDIDRLATELEGEGAATNYWGLSYGTVIGSYLVNM
;
A
#
# COMPACT_ATOMS: atom_id res chain seq x y z
N MET A 1 19.49 -3.93 0.45
CA MET A 1 19.37 -3.22 1.73
C MET A 1 17.89 -3.11 2.03
N GLN A 2 17.41 -3.80 3.06
CA GLN A 2 16.02 -3.66 3.48
C GLN A 2 15.96 -2.35 4.25
N VAL A 3 15.49 -1.28 3.61
CA VAL A 3 15.24 -0.03 4.31
C VAL A 3 14.10 -0.31 5.28
N SER A 4 14.45 -0.59 6.51
CA SER A 4 13.50 -0.68 7.60
C SER A 4 13.00 0.73 7.85
N PHE A 5 11.78 1.04 7.46
CA PHE A 5 11.11 2.31 7.70
C PHE A 5 10.80 2.54 9.19
N GLN A 6 11.65 2.08 10.07
CA GLN A 6 11.48 2.23 11.53
C GLN A 6 11.51 3.68 12.00
N PHE A 7 11.99 4.60 11.18
CA PHE A 7 12.11 6.03 11.51
C PHE A 7 11.14 6.94 10.74
N SER A 8 10.38 6.41 9.80
CA SER A 8 9.31 7.15 9.13
C SER A 8 8.01 7.04 9.91
N PRO A 9 7.13 8.06 9.88
CA PRO A 9 5.81 7.93 10.47
C PRO A 9 5.10 6.72 9.86
N ARG A 10 4.75 5.75 10.69
CA ARG A 10 3.99 4.57 10.27
C ARG A 10 2.57 5.00 9.93
N VAL A 11 2.03 4.42 8.86
CA VAL A 11 0.58 4.44 8.64
C VAL A 11 -0.06 3.51 9.66
N GLU A 12 -0.74 4.09 10.63
CA GLU A 12 -1.46 3.36 11.66
C GLU A 12 -2.95 3.50 11.44
N CYS A 13 -3.61 2.41 11.09
CA CYS A 13 -5.05 2.38 10.86
C CYS A 13 -5.81 1.78 12.07
N PHE A 14 -5.12 1.01 12.91
CA PHE A 14 -5.68 0.34 14.08
C PHE A 14 -4.95 0.74 15.36
N PRO A 15 -5.64 0.74 16.53
CA PRO A 15 -5.02 1.05 17.81
C PRO A 15 -3.97 0.02 18.26
N SER A 16 -4.10 -1.23 17.78
CA SER A 16 -3.20 -2.33 18.11
C SER A 16 -3.13 -3.36 16.98
N GLN A 17 -2.07 -4.18 16.99
CA GLN A 17 -1.95 -5.32 16.08
C GLN A 17 -3.11 -6.30 16.25
N LEU A 18 -3.54 -6.55 17.47
CA LEU A 18 -4.67 -7.45 17.75
C LEU A 18 -5.96 -6.97 17.08
N GLU A 19 -6.25 -5.68 17.12
CA GLU A 19 -7.42 -5.12 16.44
C GLU A 19 -7.31 -5.21 14.93
N GLN A 20 -6.11 -5.02 14.39
CA GLN A 20 -5.84 -5.25 12.97
C GLN A 20 -6.10 -6.71 12.57
N ASP A 21 -5.60 -7.66 13.35
CA ASP A 21 -5.77 -9.09 13.10
C ASP A 21 -7.24 -9.50 13.18
N ILE A 22 -7.97 -9.01 14.17
CA ILE A 22 -9.42 -9.24 14.32
C ILE A 22 -10.19 -8.64 13.13
N ALA A 23 -9.86 -7.43 12.71
CA ALA A 23 -10.51 -6.77 11.59
C ALA A 23 -10.20 -7.46 10.24
N GLY A 24 -9.02 -8.05 10.09
CA GLY A 24 -8.61 -8.84 8.94
C GLY A 24 -9.22 -10.25 8.90
N ALA A 25 -9.56 -10.81 10.04
CA ALA A 25 -10.04 -12.19 10.15
C ALA A 25 -11.31 -12.42 9.31
N ASN A 26 -11.34 -13.55 8.58
CA ASN A 26 -12.43 -13.94 7.68
C ASN A 26 -12.75 -12.90 6.58
N THR A 27 -11.81 -12.06 6.22
CA THR A 27 -11.94 -11.18 5.05
C THR A 27 -11.37 -11.84 3.79
N HIS A 28 -11.65 -11.26 2.62
CA HIS A 28 -11.03 -11.75 1.38
C HIS A 28 -9.52 -11.50 1.32
N GLU A 29 -8.96 -10.68 2.18
CA GLU A 29 -7.50 -10.55 2.33
C GLU A 29 -6.89 -11.81 2.94
N GLU A 30 -7.61 -12.46 3.85
CA GLU A 30 -7.18 -13.70 4.49
C GLU A 30 -7.60 -14.95 3.71
N ILE A 31 -8.86 -15.02 3.28
CA ILE A 31 -9.44 -16.24 2.67
C ILE A 31 -9.48 -16.21 1.14
N GLY A 32 -9.17 -15.06 0.53
CA GLY A 32 -9.27 -14.83 -0.91
C GLY A 32 -10.71 -14.60 -1.39
N MET A 33 -10.83 -14.31 -2.69
CA MET A 33 -12.14 -14.16 -3.34
C MET A 33 -12.53 -15.47 -4.03
N ASP A 34 -13.74 -15.95 -3.78
CA ASP A 34 -14.30 -17.11 -4.46
C ASP A 34 -14.71 -16.74 -5.89
N LEU A 35 -13.77 -16.93 -6.81
CA LEU A 35 -13.96 -16.73 -8.25
C LEU A 35 -14.53 -18.01 -8.86
N ARG A 36 -15.82 -18.23 -8.72
CA ARG A 36 -16.53 -19.33 -9.35
C ARG A 36 -16.66 -19.15 -10.87
N ASN A 37 -17.62 -19.76 -11.48
CA ASN A 37 -17.88 -19.59 -12.90
C ASN A 37 -18.55 -18.24 -13.19
N LEU A 38 -17.77 -17.23 -13.54
CA LEU A 38 -18.28 -15.89 -13.84
C LEU A 38 -19.17 -15.82 -15.10
N SER A 39 -19.26 -16.92 -15.87
CA SER A 39 -20.23 -17.04 -16.96
C SER A 39 -21.63 -17.46 -16.48
N ASP A 40 -21.73 -17.96 -15.25
CA ASP A 40 -23.01 -18.24 -14.60
C ASP A 40 -23.58 -16.97 -13.97
N PRO A 41 -24.86 -16.61 -14.26
CA PRO A 41 -25.46 -15.38 -13.72
C PRO A 41 -25.54 -15.33 -12.19
N TYR A 42 -25.73 -16.46 -11.52
CA TYR A 42 -25.81 -16.53 -10.05
C TYR A 42 -24.45 -16.34 -9.41
N ASP A 43 -23.41 -16.99 -9.96
CA ASP A 43 -22.04 -16.83 -9.48
C ASP A 43 -21.53 -15.40 -9.72
N LEU A 44 -21.85 -14.82 -10.86
CA LEU A 44 -21.54 -13.42 -11.18
C LEU A 44 -22.25 -12.45 -10.22
N ALA A 45 -23.52 -12.71 -9.87
CA ALA A 45 -24.26 -11.88 -8.93
C ALA A 45 -23.67 -11.98 -7.52
N ALA A 46 -23.29 -13.18 -7.07
CA ALA A 46 -22.63 -13.40 -5.78
C ALA A 46 -21.27 -12.70 -5.72
N PHE A 47 -20.47 -12.79 -6.79
CA PHE A 47 -19.19 -12.08 -6.90
C PHE A 47 -19.38 -10.56 -6.83
N LYS A 48 -20.33 -10.00 -7.57
CA LYS A 48 -20.64 -8.55 -7.50
C LYS A 48 -21.10 -8.12 -6.11
N ALA A 49 -21.81 -8.97 -5.39
CA ALA A 49 -22.21 -8.68 -4.01
C ALA A 49 -20.99 -8.66 -3.07
N SER A 50 -20.06 -9.60 -3.23
CA SER A 50 -18.82 -9.63 -2.44
C SER A 50 -17.93 -8.41 -2.68
N LEU A 51 -17.86 -7.91 -3.92
CA LEU A 51 -17.14 -6.67 -4.24
C LEU A 51 -17.70 -5.45 -3.49
N LYS A 52 -19.03 -5.34 -3.38
CA LYS A 52 -19.66 -4.24 -2.62
C LYS A 52 -19.31 -4.28 -1.13
N ILE A 53 -19.22 -5.48 -0.57
CA ILE A 53 -18.81 -5.66 0.83
C ILE A 53 -17.35 -5.27 1.00
N ALA A 54 -16.48 -5.67 0.05
CA ALA A 54 -15.07 -5.29 0.04
C ALA A 54 -14.89 -3.77 -0.02
N ASP A 55 -15.62 -3.12 -0.91
CA ASP A 55 -15.59 -1.68 -1.11
C ASP A 55 -16.00 -0.91 0.15
N ALA A 56 -17.12 -1.29 0.76
CA ALA A 56 -17.57 -0.70 2.02
C ALA A 56 -16.56 -0.88 3.17
N ARG A 57 -15.89 -2.04 3.25
CA ARG A 57 -14.82 -2.28 4.23
C ARG A 57 -13.60 -1.40 3.97
N ASN A 58 -13.18 -1.27 2.72
CA ASN A 58 -12.07 -0.42 2.33
C ASN A 58 -12.34 1.05 2.67
N GLU A 59 -13.55 1.55 2.45
CA GLU A 59 -13.94 2.89 2.88
C GLU A 59 -13.77 3.09 4.39
N ILE A 60 -14.22 2.12 5.19
CA ILE A 60 -14.07 2.17 6.66
C ILE A 60 -12.58 2.18 7.03
N LEU A 61 -11.78 1.31 6.42
CA LEU A 61 -10.34 1.23 6.65
C LEU A 61 -9.65 2.56 6.32
N VAL A 62 -9.94 3.14 5.17
CA VAL A 62 -9.39 4.45 4.77
C VAL A 62 -9.71 5.52 5.80
N ARG A 63 -10.96 5.62 6.26
CA ARG A 63 -11.36 6.58 7.31
C ARG A 63 -10.64 6.34 8.64
N MET A 64 -10.41 5.08 9.01
CA MET A 64 -9.64 4.75 10.22
C MET A 64 -8.18 5.20 10.07
N CYS A 65 -7.57 4.94 8.92
CA CYS A 65 -6.20 5.39 8.62
C CYS A 65 -6.12 6.94 8.64
N GLU A 66 -7.06 7.63 8.01
CA GLU A 66 -7.12 9.10 8.00
C GLU A 66 -7.21 9.67 9.41
N ASN A 67 -8.08 9.11 10.25
CA ASN A 67 -8.28 9.59 11.62
C ASN A 67 -7.05 9.38 12.51
N ARG A 68 -6.25 8.35 12.25
CA ARG A 68 -5.09 8.01 13.08
C ARG A 68 -3.78 8.57 12.54
N THR A 69 -3.55 8.45 11.24
CA THR A 69 -2.31 8.89 10.59
C THR A 69 -2.40 10.34 10.11
N GLY A 70 -3.60 10.82 9.78
CA GLY A 70 -3.86 12.21 9.42
C GLY A 70 -3.12 12.66 8.16
N GLU A 71 -2.57 13.86 8.20
CA GLU A 71 -1.93 14.55 7.07
C GLU A 71 -0.76 13.76 6.43
N ALA A 72 -0.08 12.88 7.20
CA ALA A 72 1.04 12.09 6.70
C ALA A 72 0.64 11.17 5.54
N LEU A 73 -0.63 10.74 5.45
CA LEU A 73 -1.14 9.92 4.34
C LEU A 73 -0.99 10.59 2.97
N LYS A 74 -0.96 11.90 2.90
CA LYS A 74 -0.79 12.64 1.63
C LYS A 74 0.61 12.46 1.03
N TYR A 75 1.57 12.03 1.82
CA TYR A 75 2.99 11.96 1.46
C TYR A 75 3.54 10.53 1.32
N ILE A 76 2.70 9.51 1.45
CA ILE A 76 3.12 8.09 1.32
C ILE A 76 3.13 7.55 -0.12
N GLY A 77 2.78 8.38 -1.09
CA GLY A 77 2.72 7.98 -2.50
C GLY A 77 4.10 7.72 -3.11
N THR A 78 4.14 6.90 -4.18
CA THR A 78 5.37 6.52 -4.91
C THR A 78 6.24 7.71 -5.27
N ALA A 79 5.64 8.81 -5.74
CA ALA A 79 6.38 10.01 -6.13
C ALA A 79 7.10 10.67 -4.94
N SER A 80 6.55 10.61 -3.74
CA SER A 80 7.22 11.11 -2.53
C SER A 80 8.39 10.22 -2.16
N VAL A 81 8.19 8.89 -2.18
CA VAL A 81 9.25 7.91 -1.90
C VAL A 81 10.43 8.07 -2.86
N VAL A 82 10.15 8.30 -4.14
CA VAL A 82 11.21 8.49 -5.17
C VAL A 82 12.00 9.76 -4.92
N ARG A 83 11.34 10.86 -4.55
CA ARG A 83 12.04 12.11 -4.18
C ARG A 83 12.92 11.96 -2.95
N ASP A 84 12.45 11.18 -1.97
CA ASP A 84 13.23 10.88 -0.77
C ASP A 84 14.47 10.04 -1.10
N ILE A 85 14.33 9.05 -2.01
CA ILE A 85 15.45 8.22 -2.49
C ILE A 85 16.48 9.08 -3.23
N ASP A 86 16.05 9.94 -4.16
CA ASP A 86 16.90 10.83 -4.93
C ASP A 86 17.65 11.81 -4.01
N ARG A 87 16.94 12.43 -3.07
CA ARG A 87 17.55 13.32 -2.08
C ARG A 87 18.55 12.58 -1.20
N LEU A 88 18.22 11.37 -0.75
CA LEU A 88 19.14 10.57 0.07
C LEU A 88 20.39 10.18 -0.72
N ALA A 89 20.27 9.82 -2.00
CA ALA A 89 21.40 9.53 -2.87
C ALA A 89 22.30 10.79 -3.04
N THR A 90 21.70 11.95 -3.28
CA THR A 90 22.43 13.23 -3.38
C THR A 90 23.19 13.58 -2.11
N GLU A 91 22.58 13.41 -0.93
CA GLU A 91 23.23 13.70 0.37
C GLU A 91 24.38 12.73 0.69
N LEU A 92 24.30 11.48 0.23
CA LEU A 92 25.31 10.45 0.51
C LEU A 92 26.44 10.43 -0.52
N GLU A 93 26.15 10.66 -1.78
CA GLU A 93 27.09 10.48 -2.90
C GLU A 93 27.48 11.79 -3.60
N GLY A 94 26.80 12.89 -3.26
CA GLY A 94 27.05 14.22 -3.82
C GLY A 94 26.10 14.59 -4.97
N GLU A 95 26.05 15.88 -5.30
CA GLU A 95 25.23 16.41 -6.39
C GLU A 95 25.66 15.82 -7.74
N GLY A 96 24.66 15.34 -8.51
CA GLY A 96 24.86 14.75 -9.84
C GLY A 96 25.36 13.30 -9.83
N ALA A 97 25.47 12.68 -8.67
CA ALA A 97 25.78 11.26 -8.59
C ALA A 97 24.64 10.41 -9.16
N ALA A 98 24.97 9.35 -9.92
CA ALA A 98 23.99 8.43 -10.46
C ALA A 98 23.43 7.52 -9.35
N THR A 99 22.11 7.49 -9.21
CA THR A 99 21.45 6.62 -8.24
C THR A 99 21.48 5.18 -8.72
N ASN A 100 22.17 4.30 -7.98
CA ASN A 100 22.14 2.86 -8.21
C ASN A 100 20.93 2.27 -7.49
N TYR A 101 20.00 1.71 -8.25
CA TYR A 101 18.77 1.18 -7.73
C TYR A 101 18.50 -0.26 -8.16
N TRP A 102 18.12 -1.10 -7.21
CA TRP A 102 17.65 -2.46 -7.46
C TRP A 102 16.35 -2.70 -6.72
N GLY A 103 15.26 -2.87 -7.45
CA GLY A 103 13.91 -3.03 -6.91
C GLY A 103 13.27 -4.37 -7.26
N LEU A 104 12.59 -4.99 -6.28
CA LEU A 104 11.77 -6.19 -6.43
C LEU A 104 10.32 -5.87 -6.08
N SER A 105 9.35 -6.55 -6.70
CA SER A 105 7.92 -6.34 -6.45
C SER A 105 7.55 -4.87 -6.62
N TYR A 106 6.96 -4.23 -5.62
CA TYR A 106 6.65 -2.79 -5.64
C TYR A 106 7.88 -1.91 -5.92
N GLY A 107 9.08 -2.38 -5.58
CA GLY A 107 10.33 -1.69 -5.93
C GLY A 107 10.51 -1.51 -7.44
N THR A 108 9.93 -2.35 -8.30
CA THR A 108 9.97 -2.16 -9.77
C THR A 108 9.17 -0.94 -10.19
N VAL A 109 8.06 -0.66 -9.52
CA VAL A 109 7.26 0.56 -9.72
C VAL A 109 8.06 1.79 -9.30
N ILE A 110 8.70 1.75 -8.14
CA ILE A 110 9.59 2.83 -7.67
C ILE A 110 10.70 3.08 -8.70
N GLY A 111 11.36 2.04 -9.21
CA GLY A 111 12.39 2.16 -10.24
C GLY A 111 11.89 2.81 -11.52
N SER A 112 10.66 2.48 -11.95
CA SER A 112 10.05 3.12 -13.12
C SER A 112 9.82 4.62 -12.94
N TYR A 113 9.49 5.06 -11.73
CA TYR A 113 9.38 6.48 -11.42
C TYR A 113 10.77 7.14 -11.36
N LEU A 114 11.76 6.49 -10.76
CA LEU A 114 13.12 7.00 -10.61
C LEU A 114 13.78 7.32 -11.96
N VAL A 115 13.60 6.49 -13.00
CA VAL A 115 14.17 6.71 -14.32
C VAL A 115 13.42 7.76 -15.14
N ASN A 116 12.24 8.20 -14.71
CA ASN A 116 11.41 9.19 -15.40
C ASN A 116 11.34 10.54 -14.68
N MET A 117 11.99 10.71 -13.56
CA MET A 117 12.12 11.98 -12.83
C MET A 117 13.42 12.68 -13.12
#